data_8f7efb8f318ed1d388a3cfd7f9b97660
#
_entry.id   8f7efb8f318ed1d388a3cfd7f9b97660
#
_cell.length_a   1.000
_cell.length_b   1.000
_cell.length_c   1.000
_cell.angle_alpha   90.00
_cell.angle_beta   90.00
_cell.angle_gamma   90.00
#
_symmetry.space_group_name_H-M   'P 1'
#
loop_
_entity.id
_entity.type
_entity.pdbx_description
1 polymer ?
#
loop_
_entity_poly.entity_id
_entity_poly.type
_entity_poly.pdbx_seq_one_letter_code
_entity_poly.pdbx_strand_id
1 'polypeptide(L)'
;MTCTILSPAPSPTRSSPPLASTPPRAAVHTCCDCSAARARWSRARRSGRGDFLHVDQLPVPQLKITGDEALAELATRYIRSHGPVSMKDLVWWSALTVAQAKEAFGLAQGVIGFGDEHLMADWQADVTPAELRAALDRDYELPAFDEILLGYGDKSLILPDEHRPRVLTKNGLSWPFRMSGGMVVGRVE
;
A
#
# COMPACT_ATOMS: atom_id res chain seq x y z
N MET A 1 -36.78 41.35 21.28
CA MET A 1 -35.81 40.27 21.50
C MET A 1 -34.83 40.26 20.33
N THR A 2 -33.66 40.84 20.57
CA THR A 2 -32.64 41.14 19.50
C THR A 2 -31.63 40.01 19.51
N CYS A 3 -31.53 39.27 18.43
CA CYS A 3 -30.55 38.19 18.26
C CYS A 3 -29.25 38.79 17.72
N THR A 4 -28.20 38.80 18.53
CA THR A 4 -26.86 39.28 18.15
C THR A 4 -26.09 38.12 17.52
N ILE A 5 -25.74 38.25 16.24
CA ILE A 5 -24.90 37.32 15.50
C ILE A 5 -23.42 37.64 15.82
N LEU A 6 -22.75 36.71 16.50
CA LEU A 6 -21.29 36.78 16.73
C LEU A 6 -20.55 36.37 15.46
N SER A 7 -19.71 37.28 14.99
CA SER A 7 -18.76 37.06 13.88
C SER A 7 -17.67 36.09 14.29
N PRO A 8 -17.25 35.16 13.41
CA PRO A 8 -16.14 34.26 13.73
C PRO A 8 -14.79 35.00 13.71
N ALA A 9 -13.95 34.70 14.71
CA ALA A 9 -12.60 35.20 14.84
C ALA A 9 -11.67 34.73 13.69
N PRO A 10 -10.69 35.56 13.28
CA PRO A 10 -9.76 35.16 12.23
C PRO A 10 -8.81 34.05 12.71
N SER A 11 -8.61 33.04 11.87
CA SER A 11 -7.68 31.94 12.10
C SER A 11 -6.23 32.43 12.22
N PRO A 12 -5.42 31.86 13.13
CA PRO A 12 -4.01 32.23 13.23
C PRO A 12 -3.24 31.78 12.00
N THR A 13 -2.54 32.74 11.37
CA THR A 13 -1.58 32.48 10.31
C THR A 13 -0.43 31.64 10.83
N ARG A 14 -0.37 30.40 10.41
CA ARG A 14 0.73 29.47 10.69
C ARG A 14 1.95 29.90 9.88
N SER A 15 2.90 30.56 10.51
CA SER A 15 4.23 30.76 9.97
C SER A 15 4.93 29.41 9.88
N SER A 16 5.22 28.97 8.65
CA SER A 16 6.00 27.75 8.39
C SER A 16 7.43 27.96 8.91
N PRO A 17 7.99 27.01 9.67
CA PRO A 17 9.40 27.03 10.01
C PRO A 17 10.25 26.83 8.74
N PRO A 18 11.49 27.36 8.70
CA PRO A 18 12.38 27.20 7.56
C PRO A 18 12.65 25.71 7.33
N LEU A 19 12.58 25.30 6.07
CA LEU A 19 12.91 23.95 5.61
C LEU A 19 14.33 23.59 6.06
N ALA A 20 14.42 22.81 7.13
CA ALA A 20 15.65 22.10 7.45
C ALA A 20 16.00 21.23 6.24
N SER A 21 17.25 21.32 5.78
CA SER A 21 17.80 20.54 4.69
C SER A 21 17.49 19.07 4.90
N THR A 22 16.57 18.55 4.10
CA THR A 22 16.17 17.15 4.11
C THR A 22 17.40 16.30 3.78
N PRO A 23 17.81 15.37 4.64
CA PRO A 23 18.83 14.41 4.27
C PRO A 23 18.31 13.62 3.06
N PRO A 24 19.20 13.18 2.13
CA PRO A 24 18.76 12.46 0.94
C PRO A 24 17.99 11.22 1.36
N ARG A 25 16.75 11.12 0.93
CA ARG A 25 15.89 9.96 1.13
C ARG A 25 16.60 8.74 0.54
N ALA A 26 17.17 7.91 1.39
CA ALA A 26 17.52 6.55 1.01
C ALA A 26 16.22 5.82 0.72
N ALA A 27 15.94 5.56 -0.56
CA ALA A 27 14.83 4.71 -0.94
C ALA A 27 15.19 3.28 -0.51
N VAL A 28 14.61 2.85 0.60
CA VAL A 28 14.73 1.47 1.07
C VAL A 28 13.72 0.65 0.26
N HIS A 29 14.18 -0.03 -0.77
CA HIS A 29 13.40 -1.07 -1.42
C HIS A 29 13.57 -2.34 -0.59
N THR A 30 12.56 -2.71 0.16
CA THR A 30 12.49 -4.03 0.79
C THR A 30 12.28 -5.03 -0.34
N CYS A 31 13.29 -5.82 -0.63
CA CYS A 31 13.13 -6.97 -1.51
C CYS A 31 12.31 -8.01 -0.73
N CYS A 32 11.06 -8.24 -1.14
CA CYS A 32 10.25 -9.35 -0.67
C CYS A 32 10.86 -10.66 -1.17
N ASP A 33 11.96 -11.08 -0.56
CA ASP A 33 12.39 -12.45 -0.65
C ASP A 33 11.82 -13.17 0.57
N CYS A 34 10.73 -13.90 0.32
CA CYS A 34 9.82 -14.46 1.31
C CYS A 34 10.39 -15.68 2.03
N SER A 35 11.50 -15.52 2.68
CA SER A 35 11.81 -16.30 3.85
C SER A 35 11.90 -15.33 5.04
N ALA A 36 10.74 -14.97 5.56
CA ALA A 36 10.54 -13.93 6.57
C ALA A 36 11.38 -14.12 7.87
N ALA A 37 12.08 -15.22 8.02
CA ALA A 37 12.97 -15.50 9.14
C ALA A 37 14.44 -15.15 8.89
N ARG A 38 14.86 -14.72 7.69
CA ARG A 38 16.28 -14.58 7.34
C ARG A 38 16.70 -13.33 6.57
N ALA A 39 15.82 -12.44 6.20
CA ALA A 39 16.19 -11.23 5.50
C ALA A 39 16.82 -10.20 6.46
N ARG A 40 18.11 -10.38 6.74
CA ARG A 40 18.90 -9.44 7.53
C ARG A 40 19.50 -8.30 6.70
N TRP A 41 19.09 -8.14 5.42
CA TRP A 41 19.69 -7.21 4.50
C TRP A 41 18.63 -6.36 3.82
N SER A 42 18.82 -5.06 3.80
CA SER A 42 18.01 -4.11 3.03
C SER A 42 18.84 -3.46 1.95
N ARG A 43 18.23 -3.21 0.78
CA ARG A 43 18.89 -2.52 -0.31
C ARG A 43 18.92 -1.02 -0.04
N ALA A 44 20.11 -0.45 0.09
CA ALA A 44 20.32 0.98 0.18
C ALA A 44 20.99 1.49 -1.11
N ARG A 45 20.56 2.65 -1.60
CA ARG A 45 21.27 3.33 -2.69
C ARG A 45 22.23 4.36 -2.10
N ARG A 46 23.51 4.13 -2.29
CA ARG A 46 24.54 5.16 -2.24
C ARG A 46 25.06 5.40 -3.67
N SER A 47 25.01 6.64 -4.14
CA SER A 47 25.68 7.11 -5.37
C SER A 47 25.66 6.15 -6.57
N GLY A 48 24.49 5.75 -7.04
CA GLY A 48 24.32 5.06 -8.32
C GLY A 48 24.57 3.55 -8.33
N ARG A 49 25.19 2.96 -7.32
CA ARG A 49 25.28 1.51 -7.09
C ARG A 49 24.32 1.07 -5.99
N GLY A 50 23.64 -0.04 -6.19
CA GLY A 50 22.80 -0.63 -5.12
C GLY A 50 23.67 -1.38 -4.14
N ASP A 51 23.82 -0.84 -2.95
CA ASP A 51 24.48 -1.52 -1.83
C ASP A 51 23.42 -2.15 -0.93
N PHE A 52 23.80 -3.21 -0.22
CA PHE A 52 22.98 -3.83 0.79
C PHE A 52 23.49 -3.43 2.17
N LEU A 53 22.59 -3.00 3.06
CA LEU A 53 22.89 -2.75 4.45
C LEU A 53 22.29 -3.85 5.30
N HIS A 54 23.02 -4.28 6.32
CA HIS A 54 22.47 -5.14 7.36
C HIS A 54 21.36 -4.39 8.10
N VAL A 55 20.30 -5.08 8.51
CA VAL A 55 19.13 -4.46 9.17
C VAL A 55 19.54 -3.64 10.41
N ASP A 56 20.54 -4.09 11.17
CA ASP A 56 21.04 -3.38 12.34
C ASP A 56 21.77 -2.06 12.01
N GLN A 57 22.13 -1.85 10.75
CA GLN A 57 22.79 -0.63 10.26
C GLN A 57 21.79 0.38 9.65
N LEU A 58 20.50 0.04 9.61
CA LEU A 58 19.49 0.96 9.12
C LEU A 58 19.31 2.12 10.11
N PRO A 59 19.35 3.38 9.66
CA PRO A 59 19.21 4.55 10.51
C PRO A 59 17.73 4.83 10.88
N VAL A 60 16.96 3.78 11.11
CA VAL A 60 15.54 3.85 11.47
C VAL A 60 15.27 2.87 12.63
N PRO A 61 14.36 3.22 13.55
CA PRO A 61 13.93 2.31 14.59
C PRO A 61 13.42 0.99 13.99
N GLN A 62 13.87 -0.13 14.56
CA GLN A 62 13.43 -1.46 14.16
C GLN A 62 12.28 -1.90 15.06
N LEU A 63 11.21 -2.38 14.46
CA LEU A 63 10.11 -3.00 15.18
C LEU A 63 10.55 -4.40 15.65
N LYS A 64 10.59 -4.59 16.96
CA LYS A 64 11.02 -5.87 17.58
C LYS A 64 9.81 -6.71 17.94
N ILE A 65 9.15 -7.26 16.94
CA ILE A 65 7.98 -8.15 17.08
C ILE A 65 8.29 -9.51 16.46
N THR A 66 7.67 -10.56 16.96
CA THR A 66 7.84 -11.95 16.49
C THR A 66 6.52 -12.72 16.63
N GLY A 67 6.44 -13.88 15.97
CA GLY A 67 5.28 -14.77 16.08
C GLY A 67 3.99 -14.09 15.66
N ASP A 68 2.95 -14.27 16.46
CA ASP A 68 1.59 -13.78 16.17
C ASP A 68 1.53 -12.25 16.06
N GLU A 69 2.34 -11.54 16.83
CA GLU A 69 2.42 -10.09 16.78
C GLU A 69 2.95 -9.60 15.42
N ALA A 70 3.94 -10.31 14.84
CA ALA A 70 4.45 -10.01 13.52
C ALA A 70 3.43 -10.35 12.41
N LEU A 71 2.68 -11.45 12.57
CA LEU A 71 1.61 -11.84 11.66
C LEU A 71 0.46 -10.82 11.70
N ALA A 72 0.05 -10.40 12.89
CA ALA A 72 -0.97 -9.38 13.10
C ALA A 72 -0.60 -8.05 12.44
N GLU A 73 0.63 -7.57 12.65
CA GLU A 73 1.13 -6.32 12.10
C GLU A 73 1.21 -6.38 10.56
N LEU A 74 1.70 -7.50 10.00
CA LEU A 74 1.79 -7.70 8.56
C LEU A 74 0.41 -7.64 7.91
N ALA A 75 -0.55 -8.44 8.43
CA ALA A 75 -1.90 -8.48 7.90
C ALA A 75 -2.62 -7.15 8.08
N THR A 76 -2.49 -6.50 9.23
CA THR A 76 -3.07 -5.18 9.49
C THR A 76 -2.60 -4.17 8.45
N ARG A 77 -1.30 -4.06 8.21
CA ARG A 77 -0.75 -3.14 7.22
C ARG A 77 -1.23 -3.46 5.82
N TYR A 78 -1.20 -4.73 5.44
CA TYR A 78 -1.65 -5.15 4.11
C TYR A 78 -3.12 -4.82 3.90
N ILE A 79 -4.02 -5.23 4.81
CA ILE A 79 -5.45 -4.97 4.69
C ILE A 79 -5.76 -3.47 4.67
N ARG A 80 -5.10 -2.69 5.52
CA ARG A 80 -5.33 -1.23 5.60
C ARG A 80 -4.81 -0.45 4.39
N SER A 81 -3.86 -0.99 3.65
CA SER A 81 -3.31 -0.35 2.44
C SER A 81 -3.91 -0.86 1.13
N HIS A 82 -4.41 -2.09 1.10
CA HIS A 82 -4.90 -2.76 -0.11
C HIS A 82 -6.39 -3.10 -0.07
N GLY A 83 -7.06 -2.98 1.08
CA GLY A 83 -8.46 -3.39 1.21
C GLY A 83 -9.42 -2.71 0.24
N PRO A 84 -10.48 -3.40 -0.14
CA PRO A 84 -10.91 -4.74 0.28
C PRO A 84 -10.06 -5.88 -0.30
N VAL A 85 -9.57 -6.77 0.55
CA VAL A 85 -8.72 -7.91 0.16
C VAL A 85 -9.19 -9.22 0.77
N SER A 86 -8.93 -10.31 0.08
CA SER A 86 -9.17 -11.66 0.56
C SER A 86 -7.92 -12.26 1.23
N MET A 87 -8.13 -13.33 2.00
CA MET A 87 -7.02 -14.11 2.53
C MET A 87 -6.12 -14.68 1.41
N LYS A 88 -6.69 -15.00 0.24
CA LYS A 88 -5.93 -15.49 -0.92
C LYS A 88 -4.97 -14.44 -1.47
N ASP A 89 -5.38 -13.17 -1.44
CA ASP A 89 -4.52 -12.06 -1.84
C ASP A 89 -3.34 -11.90 -0.88
N LEU A 90 -3.57 -12.02 0.44
CA LEU A 90 -2.48 -12.01 1.41
C LEU A 90 -1.51 -13.16 1.19
N VAL A 91 -1.99 -14.38 0.92
CA VAL A 91 -1.14 -15.55 0.58
C VAL A 91 -0.30 -15.25 -0.65
N TRP A 92 -0.93 -14.71 -1.69
CA TRP A 92 -0.25 -14.33 -2.94
C TRP A 92 0.86 -13.31 -2.71
N TRP A 93 0.53 -12.24 -2.00
CA TRP A 93 1.42 -11.10 -1.79
C TRP A 93 2.57 -11.41 -0.83
N SER A 94 2.29 -12.09 0.28
CA SER A 94 3.27 -12.32 1.35
C SER A 94 4.03 -13.64 1.23
N ALA A 95 3.56 -14.56 0.38
CA ALA A 95 3.99 -15.96 0.33
C ALA A 95 3.89 -16.71 1.67
N LEU A 96 3.05 -16.25 2.59
CA LEU A 96 2.68 -17.01 3.78
C LEU A 96 1.98 -18.30 3.41
N THR A 97 2.11 -19.31 4.26
CA THR A 97 1.25 -20.50 4.14
C THR A 97 -0.21 -20.12 4.41
N VAL A 98 -1.15 -20.91 3.86
CA VAL A 98 -2.59 -20.68 4.10
C VAL A 98 -2.93 -20.66 5.59
N ALA A 99 -2.28 -21.51 6.40
CA ALA A 99 -2.49 -21.54 7.84
C ALA A 99 -2.03 -20.23 8.51
N GLN A 100 -0.83 -19.75 8.18
CA GLN A 100 -0.30 -18.48 8.68
C GLN A 100 -1.14 -17.28 8.21
N ALA A 101 -1.59 -17.27 6.96
CA ALA A 101 -2.44 -16.20 6.45
C ALA A 101 -3.80 -16.17 7.14
N LYS A 102 -4.38 -17.34 7.43
CA LYS A 102 -5.64 -17.44 8.19
C LYS A 102 -5.48 -16.89 9.61
N GLU A 103 -4.40 -17.25 10.27
CA GLU A 103 -4.06 -16.74 11.59
C GLU A 103 -3.84 -15.21 11.56
N ALA A 104 -3.02 -14.73 10.63
CA ALA A 104 -2.74 -13.32 10.43
C ALA A 104 -4.00 -12.48 10.18
N PHE A 105 -4.94 -12.98 9.35
CA PHE A 105 -6.23 -12.34 9.10
C PHE A 105 -7.09 -12.26 10.37
N GLY A 106 -7.07 -13.32 11.19
CA GLY A 106 -7.82 -13.33 12.47
C GLY A 106 -7.24 -12.39 13.52
N LEU A 107 -5.96 -12.06 13.43
CA LEU A 107 -5.24 -11.17 14.35
C LEU A 107 -5.19 -9.70 13.90
N ALA A 108 -5.61 -9.40 12.66
CA ALA A 108 -5.55 -8.06 12.10
C ALA A 108 -6.41 -7.06 12.88
N GLN A 109 -5.93 -5.83 13.04
CA GLN A 109 -6.57 -4.79 13.84
C GLN A 109 -6.98 -3.59 12.99
N GLY A 110 -8.03 -2.87 13.42
CA GLY A 110 -8.55 -1.71 12.69
C GLY A 110 -9.06 -2.08 11.30
N VAL A 111 -9.70 -3.25 11.19
CA VAL A 111 -10.27 -3.78 9.95
C VAL A 111 -11.71 -4.22 10.18
N ILE A 112 -12.49 -4.22 9.10
CA ILE A 112 -13.89 -4.66 9.08
C ILE A 112 -14.14 -5.60 7.91
N GLY A 113 -15.21 -6.40 8.00
CA GLY A 113 -15.64 -7.26 6.90
C GLY A 113 -16.23 -6.45 5.74
N PHE A 114 -15.96 -6.93 4.53
CA PHE A 114 -16.54 -6.43 3.29
C PHE A 114 -17.03 -7.61 2.45
N GLY A 115 -18.34 -7.78 2.33
CA GLY A 115 -18.92 -9.01 1.77
C GLY A 115 -18.54 -10.25 2.59
N ASP A 116 -18.50 -11.40 1.93
CA ASP A 116 -18.38 -12.68 2.63
C ASP A 116 -16.93 -13.10 2.94
N GLU A 117 -15.96 -12.67 2.12
CA GLU A 117 -14.60 -13.19 2.19
C GLU A 117 -13.51 -12.09 2.27
N HIS A 118 -13.88 -10.81 2.26
CA HIS A 118 -12.91 -9.72 2.20
C HIS A 118 -12.87 -8.95 3.52
N LEU A 119 -11.69 -8.39 3.81
CA LEU A 119 -11.49 -7.41 4.86
C LEU A 119 -11.01 -6.09 4.25
N MET A 120 -11.40 -4.99 4.87
CA MET A 120 -10.93 -3.65 4.52
C MET A 120 -10.60 -2.85 5.79
N ALA A 121 -9.94 -1.73 5.65
CA ALA A 121 -9.69 -0.84 6.77
C ALA A 121 -11.02 -0.27 7.31
N ASP A 122 -11.10 -0.10 8.62
CA ASP A 122 -12.26 0.48 9.30
C ASP A 122 -12.67 1.85 8.73
N TRP A 123 -11.69 2.72 8.45
CA TRP A 123 -11.92 4.06 7.89
C TRP A 123 -12.54 4.03 6.47
N GLN A 124 -12.39 2.94 5.72
CA GLN A 124 -12.98 2.83 4.38
C GLN A 124 -14.50 2.80 4.39
N ALA A 125 -15.12 2.43 5.53
CA ALA A 125 -16.56 2.50 5.68
C ALA A 125 -17.12 3.93 5.66
N ASP A 126 -16.29 4.91 5.98
CA ASP A 126 -16.67 6.32 6.04
C ASP A 126 -16.48 7.04 4.69
N VAL A 127 -15.91 6.36 3.68
CA VAL A 127 -15.71 6.92 2.34
C VAL A 127 -17.06 7.20 1.68
N THR A 128 -17.31 8.45 1.37
CA THR A 128 -18.55 8.88 0.75
C THR A 128 -18.60 8.54 -0.75
N PRO A 129 -19.80 8.38 -1.34
CA PRO A 129 -19.93 8.20 -2.78
C PRO A 129 -19.35 9.36 -3.61
N ALA A 130 -19.28 10.56 -3.05
CA ALA A 130 -18.67 11.72 -3.72
C ALA A 130 -17.15 11.60 -3.78
N GLU A 131 -16.50 11.20 -2.67
CA GLU A 131 -15.05 10.95 -2.62
C GLU A 131 -14.65 9.79 -3.54
N LEU A 132 -15.44 8.71 -3.55
CA LEU A 132 -15.21 7.59 -4.45
C LEU A 132 -15.28 8.02 -5.92
N ARG A 133 -16.32 8.77 -6.31
CA ARG A 133 -16.41 9.33 -7.68
C ARG A 133 -15.23 10.21 -7.99
N ALA A 134 -14.85 11.13 -7.11
CA ALA A 134 -13.71 12.01 -7.32
C ALA A 134 -12.38 11.26 -7.47
N ALA A 135 -12.23 10.10 -6.84
CA ALA A 135 -11.07 9.23 -7.00
C ALA A 135 -11.10 8.50 -8.36
N LEU A 136 -12.27 8.02 -8.78
CA LEU A 136 -12.44 7.33 -10.07
C LEU A 136 -12.32 8.27 -11.28
N ASP A 137 -12.67 9.55 -11.12
CA ASP A 137 -12.54 10.57 -12.17
C ASP A 137 -11.09 10.98 -12.46
N ARG A 138 -10.11 10.43 -11.72
CA ARG A 138 -8.70 10.73 -11.92
C ARG A 138 -8.02 9.69 -12.80
N ASP A 139 -7.18 10.19 -13.70
CA ASP A 139 -6.26 9.35 -14.46
C ASP A 139 -4.91 9.25 -13.75
N TYR A 140 -4.31 8.08 -13.81
CA TYR A 140 -3.02 7.80 -13.19
C TYR A 140 -2.07 7.18 -14.22
N GLU A 141 -0.81 7.64 -14.22
CA GLU A 141 0.29 6.94 -14.86
C GLU A 141 1.14 6.29 -13.75
N LEU A 142 1.17 4.98 -13.75
CA LEU A 142 1.79 4.18 -12.71
C LEU A 142 3.04 3.48 -13.23
N PRO A 143 4.06 3.35 -12.40
CA PRO A 143 5.32 2.73 -12.80
C PRO A 143 5.16 1.23 -13.04
N ALA A 144 6.19 0.63 -13.64
CA ALA A 144 6.32 -0.82 -13.67
C ALA A 144 6.38 -1.38 -12.24
N PHE A 145 5.75 -2.54 -12.03
CA PHE A 145 5.70 -3.22 -10.73
C PHE A 145 5.00 -2.43 -9.62
N ASP A 146 4.00 -1.60 -9.98
CA ASP A 146 3.18 -0.92 -8.99
C ASP A 146 2.31 -1.91 -8.19
N GLU A 147 2.18 -1.64 -6.89
CA GLU A 147 1.45 -2.50 -5.94
C GLU A 147 -0.03 -2.63 -6.25
N ILE A 148 -0.65 -1.62 -6.88
CA ILE A 148 -2.06 -1.71 -7.26
C ILE A 148 -2.31 -2.87 -8.23
N LEU A 149 -1.29 -3.25 -9.01
CA LEU A 149 -1.37 -4.39 -9.93
C LEU A 149 -0.80 -5.67 -9.31
N LEU A 150 0.25 -5.58 -8.47
CA LEU A 150 0.95 -6.74 -7.94
C LEU A 150 0.45 -7.19 -6.57
N GLY A 151 -0.22 -6.32 -5.84
CA GLY A 151 -0.69 -6.58 -4.49
C GLY A 151 -1.79 -7.65 -4.38
N TYR A 152 -2.40 -8.07 -5.49
CA TYR A 152 -3.56 -8.96 -5.50
C TYR A 152 -3.28 -10.24 -6.28
N GLY A 153 -3.86 -11.35 -5.83
CA GLY A 153 -3.83 -12.62 -6.55
C GLY A 153 -4.72 -12.57 -7.80
N ASP A 154 -5.96 -12.12 -7.63
CA ASP A 154 -6.89 -11.84 -8.74
C ASP A 154 -6.80 -10.37 -9.17
N LYS A 155 -6.50 -10.16 -10.42
CA LYS A 155 -6.35 -8.85 -11.04
C LYS A 155 -7.51 -8.49 -11.97
N SER A 156 -8.52 -9.35 -12.08
CA SER A 156 -9.61 -9.19 -13.05
C SER A 156 -10.42 -7.92 -12.84
N LEU A 157 -10.52 -7.45 -11.59
CA LEU A 157 -11.25 -6.22 -11.24
C LEU A 157 -10.58 -4.94 -11.76
N ILE A 158 -9.26 -4.95 -11.93
CA ILE A 158 -8.49 -3.75 -12.30
C ILE A 158 -7.78 -3.87 -13.64
N LEU A 159 -7.52 -5.10 -14.12
CA LEU A 159 -6.79 -5.36 -15.35
C LEU A 159 -7.66 -6.17 -16.32
N PRO A 160 -8.35 -5.52 -17.27
CA PRO A 160 -9.08 -6.17 -18.34
C PRO A 160 -8.17 -7.10 -19.16
N ASP A 161 -8.72 -8.23 -19.63
CA ASP A 161 -7.95 -9.23 -20.37
C ASP A 161 -7.34 -8.68 -21.66
N GLU A 162 -7.99 -7.71 -22.30
CA GLU A 162 -7.51 -7.04 -23.52
C GLU A 162 -6.21 -6.23 -23.28
N HIS A 163 -6.02 -5.69 -22.08
CA HIS A 163 -4.82 -4.93 -21.72
C HIS A 163 -3.73 -5.78 -21.06
N ARG A 164 -4.12 -6.96 -20.53
CA ARG A 164 -3.20 -7.85 -19.80
C ARG A 164 -1.91 -8.18 -20.57
N PRO A 165 -1.92 -8.59 -21.85
CA PRO A 165 -0.69 -8.95 -22.57
C PRO A 165 0.31 -7.80 -22.74
N ARG A 166 -0.19 -6.55 -22.72
CA ARG A 166 0.62 -5.33 -22.89
C ARG A 166 1.21 -4.82 -21.60
N VAL A 167 0.54 -5.08 -20.47
CA VAL A 167 0.90 -4.52 -19.15
C VAL A 167 1.58 -5.56 -18.28
N LEU A 168 1.16 -6.82 -18.35
CA LEU A 168 1.68 -7.89 -17.51
C LEU A 168 2.04 -9.10 -18.38
N THR A 169 3.33 -9.45 -18.39
CA THR A 169 3.80 -10.61 -19.17
C THR A 169 3.48 -11.93 -18.44
N LYS A 170 3.51 -13.04 -19.17
CA LYS A 170 3.35 -14.40 -18.61
C LYS A 170 4.41 -14.73 -17.55
N ASN A 171 5.58 -14.09 -17.63
CA ASN A 171 6.70 -14.27 -16.70
C ASN A 171 6.64 -13.31 -15.50
N GLY A 172 5.52 -12.61 -15.30
CA GLY A 172 5.34 -11.69 -14.16
C GLY A 172 6.05 -10.33 -14.28
N LEU A 173 6.60 -10.00 -15.47
CA LEU A 173 7.11 -8.65 -15.69
C LEU A 173 5.93 -7.69 -15.90
N SER A 174 5.92 -6.61 -15.12
CA SER A 174 4.97 -5.51 -15.29
C SER A 174 5.63 -4.34 -15.97
N TRP A 175 4.89 -3.69 -16.87
CA TRP A 175 5.30 -2.47 -17.54
C TRP A 175 4.60 -1.26 -16.93
N PRO A 176 5.11 -0.02 -17.11
CA PRO A 176 4.36 1.17 -16.74
C PRO A 176 3.01 1.19 -17.45
N PHE A 177 1.98 1.59 -16.73
CA PHE A 177 0.59 1.52 -17.23
C PHE A 177 -0.23 2.74 -16.81
N ARG A 178 -1.30 2.95 -17.53
CA ARG A 178 -2.27 4.02 -17.30
C ARG A 178 -3.56 3.44 -16.74
N MET A 179 -4.12 4.11 -15.73
CA MET A 179 -5.44 3.80 -15.18
C MET A 179 -6.38 4.97 -15.36
N SER A 180 -7.64 4.66 -15.68
CA SER A 180 -8.76 5.58 -15.73
C SER A 180 -10.01 4.88 -15.22
N GLY A 181 -10.86 5.58 -14.47
CA GLY A 181 -12.05 4.98 -13.89
C GLY A 181 -11.79 3.80 -12.95
N GLY A 182 -10.60 3.73 -12.33
CA GLY A 182 -10.21 2.63 -11.47
C GLY A 182 -9.72 1.37 -12.21
N MET A 183 -9.62 1.40 -13.53
CA MET A 183 -9.20 0.25 -14.35
C MET A 183 -7.99 0.58 -15.21
N VAL A 184 -7.19 -0.42 -15.52
CA VAL A 184 -6.07 -0.30 -16.46
C VAL A 184 -6.62 -0.11 -17.87
N VAL A 185 -6.20 0.96 -18.54
CA VAL A 185 -6.63 1.31 -19.91
C VAL A 185 -5.52 1.14 -20.94
N GLY A 186 -4.32 0.80 -20.53
CA GLY A 186 -3.21 0.52 -21.42
C GLY A 186 -1.84 0.69 -20.81
N ARG A 187 -0.81 0.49 -21.62
CA ARG A 187 0.59 0.72 -21.27
C ARG A 187 0.97 2.18 -21.52
N VAL A 188 1.84 2.73 -20.68
CA VAL A 188 2.54 4.00 -20.95
C VAL A 188 3.65 3.72 -21.95
N GLU A 189 3.70 4.46 -23.05
CA GLU A 189 4.72 4.35 -24.10
C GLU A 189 6.00 5.12 -23.74
#